data_c45c65b8ada9cffeabd1a0e147757fd7
#
_entry.id   c45c65b8ada9cffeabd1a0e147757fd7
#
_cell.length_a   1.000
_cell.length_b   1.000
_cell.length_c   1.000
_cell.angle_alpha   90.00
_cell.angle_beta   90.00
_cell.angle_gamma   90.00
#
_symmetry.space_group_name_H-M   'P 1'
#
loop_
_entity.id
_entity.type
_entity.pdbx_description
1 polymer ?
#
loop_
_entity_poly.entity_id
_entity_poly.type
_entity_poly.pdbx_seq_one_letter_code
_entity_poly.pdbx_strand_id
1 'polypeptide(L)'
;GVPMLSLMRTKYGAYPEYHTHLDDLSVITPTGLQGGLDLVRTCLEEFEASEYYTATVLGEPQLGKRGLYHAMHARTVADEVLLRTHVLAYADGMHSVRDMADEFAVPVSVVQDLVDELLDHGLLVPTSPGKSAI
;
A
#
# COMPACT_ATOMS: atom_id res chain seq x y z
N GLY A 1 -1.64 5.05 22.20
CA GLY A 1 -2.96 4.40 22.03
C GLY A 1 -2.87 3.29 21.02
N VAL A 2 -3.80 2.34 21.04
CA VAL A 2 -3.88 1.30 20.01
C VAL A 2 -4.67 1.89 18.84
N PRO A 3 -4.15 1.89 17.60
CA PRO A 3 -4.91 2.32 16.44
C PRO A 3 -6.11 1.37 16.25
N MET A 4 -7.30 1.95 16.08
CA MET A 4 -8.53 1.18 15.88
C MET A 4 -9.22 1.65 14.60
N LEU A 5 -9.70 0.68 13.83
CA LEU A 5 -10.51 0.89 12.64
C LEU A 5 -11.87 0.22 12.81
N SER A 6 -12.93 0.88 12.40
CA SER A 6 -14.28 0.29 12.35
C SER A 6 -14.65 0.02 10.90
N LEU A 7 -14.95 -1.25 10.59
CA LEU A 7 -15.46 -1.66 9.29
C LEU A 7 -16.99 -1.82 9.40
N MET A 8 -17.74 -1.18 8.53
CA MET A 8 -19.20 -1.27 8.51
C MET A 8 -19.73 -1.14 7.09
N ARG A 9 -20.75 -1.93 6.75
CA ARG A 9 -21.42 -1.86 5.44
C ARG A 9 -22.30 -0.63 5.30
N THR A 10 -22.94 -0.25 6.39
CA THR A 10 -23.79 0.94 6.46
C THR A 10 -23.43 1.71 7.71
N LYS A 11 -23.19 3.01 7.57
CA LYS A 11 -22.86 3.86 8.71
C LYS A 11 -24.02 3.88 9.69
N TYR A 12 -23.70 3.77 10.98
CA TYR A 12 -24.70 3.92 12.05
C TYR A 12 -25.43 5.27 11.92
N GLY A 13 -26.75 5.26 12.16
CA GLY A 13 -27.62 6.42 11.96
C GLY A 13 -28.01 6.71 10.50
N ALA A 14 -27.51 5.92 9.53
CA ALA A 14 -27.90 6.05 8.12
C ALA A 14 -29.08 5.12 7.73
N TYR A 15 -29.54 4.27 8.64
CA TYR A 15 -30.70 3.39 8.44
C TYR A 15 -31.71 3.61 9.59
N PRO A 16 -33.03 3.52 9.32
CA PRO A 16 -34.07 3.96 10.24
C PRO A 16 -34.24 3.07 11.48
N GLU A 17 -33.78 1.83 11.42
CA GLU A 17 -33.88 0.86 12.50
C GLU A 17 -32.86 1.13 13.62
N TYR A 18 -31.76 1.81 13.34
CA TYR A 18 -30.67 2.02 14.28
C TYR A 18 -31.13 2.66 15.60
N HIS A 19 -30.85 1.99 16.71
CA HIS A 19 -31.25 2.39 18.08
C HIS A 19 -32.75 2.59 18.28
N THR A 20 -33.57 1.87 17.52
CA THR A 20 -35.06 1.86 17.67
C THR A 20 -35.57 0.46 18.01
N HIS A 21 -36.85 0.35 18.33
CA HIS A 21 -37.53 -0.94 18.53
C HIS A 21 -37.66 -1.78 17.23
N LEU A 22 -37.30 -1.19 16.08
CA LEU A 22 -37.30 -1.86 14.78
C LEU A 22 -35.94 -2.58 14.52
N ASP A 23 -34.95 -2.37 15.38
CA ASP A 23 -33.63 -3.05 15.30
C ASP A 23 -33.77 -4.47 15.91
N ASP A 24 -34.45 -5.33 15.17
CA ASP A 24 -34.71 -6.71 15.51
C ASP A 24 -34.14 -7.69 14.46
N LEU A 25 -34.39 -8.98 14.63
CA LEU A 25 -33.89 -10.02 13.74
C LEU A 25 -34.36 -9.90 12.28
N SER A 26 -35.41 -9.11 12.00
CA SER A 26 -35.85 -8.88 10.61
C SER A 26 -34.87 -8.02 9.79
N VAL A 27 -34.06 -7.22 10.47
CA VAL A 27 -32.98 -6.41 9.84
C VAL A 27 -31.80 -7.27 9.45
N ILE A 28 -31.63 -8.43 10.11
CA ILE A 28 -30.49 -9.33 9.87
C ILE A 28 -30.85 -10.30 8.74
N THR A 29 -30.15 -10.18 7.62
CA THR A 29 -30.32 -11.07 6.48
C THR A 29 -29.08 -11.91 6.21
N PRO A 30 -29.20 -13.13 5.64
CA PRO A 30 -28.06 -13.93 5.24
C PRO A 30 -27.09 -13.16 4.32
N THR A 31 -27.64 -12.41 3.36
CA THR A 31 -26.83 -11.55 2.45
C THR A 31 -26.14 -10.42 3.22
N GLY A 32 -26.78 -9.87 4.24
CA GLY A 32 -26.19 -8.85 5.11
C GLY A 32 -24.99 -9.39 5.88
N LEU A 33 -25.15 -10.56 6.50
CA LEU A 33 -24.06 -11.24 7.23
C LEU A 33 -22.92 -11.65 6.31
N GLN A 34 -23.24 -12.26 5.16
CA GLN A 34 -22.23 -12.64 4.17
C GLN A 34 -21.42 -11.44 3.69
N GLY A 35 -22.07 -10.35 3.32
CA GLY A 35 -21.37 -9.16 2.87
C GLY A 35 -20.55 -8.46 3.96
N GLY A 36 -20.91 -8.60 5.24
CA GLY A 36 -20.09 -8.17 6.36
C GLY A 36 -18.83 -9.03 6.50
N LEU A 37 -18.98 -10.35 6.38
CA LEU A 37 -17.87 -11.29 6.40
C LEU A 37 -16.90 -11.05 5.22
N ASP A 38 -17.45 -10.89 4.01
CA ASP A 38 -16.66 -10.64 2.80
C ASP A 38 -15.85 -9.34 2.92
N LEU A 39 -16.45 -8.28 3.46
CA LEU A 39 -15.74 -7.02 3.71
C LEU A 39 -14.53 -7.21 4.64
N VAL A 40 -14.72 -7.85 5.78
CA VAL A 40 -13.64 -8.11 6.74
C VAL A 40 -12.56 -8.99 6.12
N ARG A 41 -12.96 -10.05 5.42
CA ARG A 41 -12.04 -10.98 4.75
C ARG A 41 -11.19 -10.24 3.71
N THR A 42 -11.81 -9.47 2.82
CA THR A 42 -11.08 -8.70 1.81
C THR A 42 -10.09 -7.74 2.45
N CYS A 43 -10.47 -7.03 3.51
CA CYS A 43 -9.54 -6.13 4.21
C CYS A 43 -8.35 -6.87 4.81
N LEU A 44 -8.55 -8.07 5.38
CA LEU A 44 -7.46 -8.87 5.94
C LEU A 44 -6.55 -9.43 4.84
N GLU A 45 -7.13 -9.95 3.76
CA GLU A 45 -6.38 -10.46 2.60
C GLU A 45 -5.51 -9.36 1.97
N GLU A 46 -6.04 -8.16 1.78
CA GLU A 46 -5.28 -7.00 1.29
C GLU A 46 -4.17 -6.58 2.26
N PHE A 47 -4.43 -6.60 3.56
CA PHE A 47 -3.43 -6.27 4.57
C PHE A 47 -2.29 -7.29 4.60
N GLU A 48 -2.61 -8.60 4.51
CA GLU A 48 -1.62 -9.67 4.49
C GLU A 48 -0.80 -9.72 3.19
N ALA A 49 -1.42 -9.32 2.05
CA ALA A 49 -0.75 -9.25 0.77
C ALA A 49 0.10 -7.98 0.59
N SER A 50 0.03 -7.03 1.51
CA SER A 50 0.80 -5.78 1.41
C SER A 50 2.27 -6.01 1.69
N GLU A 51 3.11 -5.62 0.75
CA GLU A 51 4.57 -5.70 0.85
C GLU A 51 5.15 -4.34 1.22
N TYR A 52 6.07 -4.35 2.18
CA TYR A 52 6.73 -3.16 2.72
C TYR A 52 8.25 -3.31 2.59
N TYR A 53 8.91 -2.22 2.27
CA TYR A 53 10.36 -2.18 2.09
C TYR A 53 10.97 -0.98 2.81
N THR A 54 12.25 -1.10 3.13
CA THR A 54 13.04 0.00 3.70
C THR A 54 14.28 0.21 2.86
N ALA A 55 14.58 1.47 2.54
CA ALA A 55 15.80 1.83 1.84
C ALA A 55 17.04 1.58 2.73
N THR A 56 18.07 0.99 2.13
CA THR A 56 19.34 0.67 2.82
C THR A 56 20.27 1.87 2.92
N VAL A 57 19.95 2.97 2.24
CA VAL A 57 20.78 4.18 2.18
C VAL A 57 19.94 5.40 2.57
N LEU A 58 20.56 6.31 3.31
CA LEU A 58 19.97 7.60 3.62
C LEU A 58 20.31 8.59 2.49
N GLY A 59 19.28 9.05 1.80
CA GLY A 59 19.43 9.97 0.68
C GLY A 59 19.58 9.28 -0.68
N GLU A 60 19.83 10.06 -1.73
CA GLU A 60 19.91 9.58 -3.10
C GLU A 60 21.17 8.73 -3.31
N PRO A 61 21.06 7.43 -3.64
CA PRO A 61 22.21 6.62 -3.98
C PRO A 61 22.77 7.06 -5.33
N GLN A 62 24.06 6.84 -5.54
CA GLN A 62 24.69 7.11 -6.84
C GLN A 62 24.21 6.07 -7.88
N LEU A 63 22.99 6.23 -8.38
CA LEU A 63 22.34 5.33 -9.33
C LEU A 63 23.19 5.08 -10.58
N GLY A 64 23.93 6.11 -11.06
CA GLY A 64 24.83 6.00 -12.22
C GLY A 64 25.96 4.98 -12.04
N LYS A 65 26.57 4.88 -10.86
CA LYS A 65 27.60 3.89 -10.56
C LYS A 65 27.06 2.46 -10.49
N ARG A 66 25.76 2.30 -10.34
CA ARG A 66 25.05 1.03 -10.25
C ARG A 66 24.42 0.60 -11.58
N GLY A 67 24.64 1.38 -12.67
CA GLY A 67 24.04 1.10 -13.96
C GLY A 67 22.54 1.42 -14.06
N LEU A 68 21.98 2.06 -13.03
CA LEU A 68 20.56 2.40 -12.94
C LEU A 68 20.18 3.73 -13.64
N TYR A 69 21.15 4.41 -14.25
CA TYR A 69 20.94 5.48 -15.21
C TYR A 69 21.05 4.88 -16.61
N HIS A 70 19.95 4.56 -17.25
CA HIS A 70 19.96 4.28 -18.68
C HIS A 70 20.20 5.57 -19.48
N ALA A 71 20.90 5.47 -20.61
CA ALA A 71 21.43 6.58 -21.39
C ALA A 71 20.41 7.72 -21.63
N MET A 72 20.83 8.93 -21.33
CA MET A 72 20.08 10.19 -21.27
C MET A 72 19.56 10.70 -22.64
N HIS A 73 18.70 9.97 -23.35
CA HIS A 73 18.24 10.47 -24.65
C HIS A 73 16.73 10.39 -24.92
N ALA A 74 15.90 10.02 -23.93
CA ALA A 74 14.45 10.03 -24.09
C ALA A 74 13.73 10.61 -22.88
N ARG A 75 12.64 11.32 -23.09
CA ARG A 75 11.75 11.89 -22.07
C ARG A 75 11.24 10.83 -21.08
N THR A 76 11.04 9.60 -21.56
CA THR A 76 10.65 8.43 -20.78
C THR A 76 11.68 7.97 -19.75
N VAL A 77 12.98 8.17 -20.02
CA VAL A 77 14.07 7.77 -19.11
C VAL A 77 14.17 8.69 -17.89
N ALA A 78 13.91 9.99 -18.08
CA ALA A 78 13.89 10.95 -16.96
C ALA A 78 12.74 10.61 -15.98
N ASP A 79 11.58 10.17 -16.50
CA ASP A 79 10.44 9.79 -15.70
C ASP A 79 10.72 8.49 -14.91
N GLU A 80 11.41 7.50 -15.50
CA GLU A 80 11.79 6.27 -14.82
C GLU A 80 12.83 6.50 -13.71
N VAL A 81 13.86 7.33 -13.94
CA VAL A 81 14.85 7.69 -12.91
C VAL A 81 14.17 8.42 -11.77
N LEU A 82 13.25 9.32 -12.06
CA LEU A 82 12.49 10.04 -11.05
C LEU A 82 11.63 9.06 -10.23
N LEU A 83 10.97 8.11 -10.89
CA LEU A 83 10.13 7.13 -10.23
C LEU A 83 10.96 6.20 -9.32
N ARG A 84 12.16 5.75 -9.74
CA ARG A 84 13.09 5.00 -8.87
C ARG A 84 13.47 5.80 -7.61
N THR A 85 13.73 7.08 -7.77
CA THR A 85 14.05 7.97 -6.65
C THR A 85 12.87 8.12 -5.70
N HIS A 86 11.64 8.20 -6.24
CA HIS A 86 10.41 8.23 -5.44
C HIS A 86 10.21 6.91 -4.69
N VAL A 87 10.38 5.75 -5.34
CA VAL A 87 10.28 4.44 -4.67
C VAL A 87 11.28 4.36 -3.51
N LEU A 88 12.52 4.77 -3.70
CA LEU A 88 13.52 4.82 -2.62
C LEU A 88 13.13 5.76 -1.48
N ALA A 89 12.55 6.92 -1.80
CA ALA A 89 12.13 7.90 -0.80
C ALA A 89 10.93 7.41 0.02
N TYR A 90 10.01 6.66 -0.60
CA TYR A 90 8.82 6.12 0.05
C TYR A 90 9.03 4.72 0.67
N ALA A 91 10.18 4.11 0.41
CA ALA A 91 10.57 2.85 1.06
C ALA A 91 11.07 3.12 2.50
N ASP A 92 10.15 3.53 3.35
CA ASP A 92 10.37 3.90 4.76
C ASP A 92 9.82 2.86 5.75
N GLY A 93 9.24 1.76 5.25
CA GLY A 93 8.56 0.74 6.03
C GLY A 93 7.13 1.11 6.43
N MET A 94 6.63 2.27 6.00
CA MET A 94 5.28 2.75 6.30
C MET A 94 4.35 2.70 5.08
N HIS A 95 4.91 2.82 3.88
CA HIS A 95 4.19 2.75 2.62
C HIS A 95 4.37 1.38 1.98
N SER A 96 3.26 0.73 1.64
CA SER A 96 3.27 -0.50 0.86
C SER A 96 3.54 -0.20 -0.62
N VAL A 97 3.86 -1.24 -1.39
CA VAL A 97 3.98 -1.13 -2.86
C VAL A 97 2.70 -0.55 -3.49
N ARG A 98 1.53 -0.90 -2.95
CA ARG A 98 0.25 -0.37 -3.39
C ARG A 98 0.09 1.12 -3.08
N ASP A 99 0.45 1.54 -1.85
CA ASP A 99 0.39 2.95 -1.46
C ASP A 99 1.28 3.80 -2.36
N MET A 100 2.49 3.30 -2.68
CA MET A 100 3.40 3.97 -3.63
C MET A 100 2.79 4.06 -5.04
N ALA A 101 2.15 3.00 -5.53
CA ALA A 101 1.52 2.99 -6.86
C ALA A 101 0.37 4.01 -6.94
N ASP A 102 -0.45 4.09 -5.91
CA ASP A 102 -1.55 5.05 -5.80
C ASP A 102 -1.02 6.48 -5.73
N GLU A 103 0.01 6.74 -4.91
CA GLU A 103 0.62 8.07 -4.76
C GLU A 103 1.27 8.55 -6.07
N PHE A 104 1.95 7.66 -6.79
CA PHE A 104 2.63 8.00 -8.05
C PHE A 104 1.69 7.95 -9.27
N ALA A 105 0.44 7.53 -9.08
CA ALA A 105 -0.55 7.35 -10.13
C ALA A 105 -0.06 6.42 -11.27
N VAL A 106 0.60 5.32 -10.90
CA VAL A 106 1.10 4.28 -11.82
C VAL A 106 0.54 2.90 -11.45
N PRO A 107 0.54 1.93 -12.37
CA PRO A 107 0.17 0.57 -12.05
C PRO A 107 1.08 -0.05 -10.98
N VAL A 108 0.50 -0.87 -10.08
CA VAL A 108 1.25 -1.60 -9.03
C VAL A 108 2.40 -2.42 -9.62
N SER A 109 2.20 -3.04 -10.79
CA SER A 109 3.25 -3.81 -11.49
C SER A 109 4.49 -2.98 -11.81
N VAL A 110 4.32 -1.69 -12.15
CA VAL A 110 5.44 -0.79 -12.44
C VAL A 110 6.26 -0.52 -11.18
N VAL A 111 5.60 -0.30 -10.05
CA VAL A 111 6.31 -0.13 -8.76
C VAL A 111 6.99 -1.43 -8.34
N GLN A 112 6.32 -2.58 -8.53
CA GLN A 112 6.89 -3.89 -8.22
C GLN A 112 8.17 -4.17 -9.02
N ASP A 113 8.14 -3.93 -10.34
CA ASP A 113 9.33 -4.09 -11.19
C ASP A 113 10.52 -3.24 -10.70
N LEU A 114 10.26 -2.01 -10.25
CA LEU A 114 11.27 -1.12 -9.69
C LEU A 114 11.77 -1.58 -8.32
N VAL A 115 10.88 -2.08 -7.47
CA VAL A 115 11.24 -2.66 -6.17
C VAL A 115 12.14 -3.87 -6.37
N ASP A 116 11.81 -4.78 -7.29
CA ASP A 116 12.61 -5.96 -7.60
C ASP A 116 14.01 -5.56 -8.11
N GLU A 117 14.08 -4.59 -9.02
CA GLU A 117 15.35 -4.02 -9.50
C GLU A 117 16.19 -3.44 -8.35
N LEU A 118 15.58 -2.68 -7.45
CA LEU A 118 16.27 -2.05 -6.32
C LEU A 118 16.70 -3.07 -5.25
N LEU A 119 15.94 -4.15 -5.06
CA LEU A 119 16.31 -5.30 -4.22
C LEU A 119 17.56 -6.00 -4.77
N ASP A 120 17.60 -6.27 -6.08
CA ASP A 120 18.74 -6.91 -6.74
C ASP A 120 20.03 -6.07 -6.60
N HIS A 121 19.88 -4.75 -6.55
CA HIS A 121 20.99 -3.82 -6.30
C HIS A 121 21.30 -3.58 -4.81
N GLY A 122 20.58 -4.25 -3.89
CA GLY A 122 20.77 -4.12 -2.44
C GLY A 122 20.41 -2.73 -1.89
N LEU A 123 19.56 -1.99 -2.61
CA LEU A 123 19.10 -0.65 -2.21
C LEU A 123 17.83 -0.69 -1.36
N LEU A 124 17.11 -1.81 -1.37
CA LEU A 124 15.94 -2.09 -0.52
C LEU A 124 16.13 -3.37 0.27
N VAL A 125 15.42 -3.47 1.38
CA VAL A 125 15.23 -4.70 2.16
C VAL A 125 13.77 -4.85 2.53
N PRO A 126 13.21 -6.08 2.51
CA PRO A 126 11.85 -6.33 3.00
C PRO A 126 11.74 -5.98 4.48
N THR A 127 10.59 -5.44 4.89
CA THR A 127 10.32 -5.11 6.29
C THR A 127 8.87 -5.43 6.65
N SER A 128 8.58 -5.46 7.96
CA SER A 128 7.20 -5.53 8.45
C SER A 128 6.63 -4.12 8.56
N PRO A 129 5.30 -3.94 8.37
CA PRO A 129 4.66 -2.64 8.45
C PRO A 129 4.96 -1.92 9.76
N GLY A 130 5.24 -0.62 9.69
CA GLY A 130 5.48 0.22 10.86
C GLY A 130 6.88 0.10 11.48
N LYS A 131 7.80 -0.63 10.88
CA LYS A 131 9.21 -0.65 11.28
C LYS A 131 10.02 0.25 10.34
N SER A 132 10.18 1.51 10.75
CA SER A 132 11.21 2.36 10.15
C SER A 132 12.60 1.81 10.51
N ALA A 133 13.53 1.83 9.55
CA ALA A 133 14.92 1.42 9.77
C ALA A 133 15.77 2.50 10.46
N ILE A 134 15.15 3.61 10.91
CA ILE A 134 15.84 4.76 11.53
C ILE A 134 15.24 5.01 12.90
#